data_67b787f9022468a5ce9f4a50c88b121c
#
_entry.id   67b787f9022468a5ce9f4a50c88b121c
#
_cell.length_a   1.000
_cell.length_b   1.000
_cell.length_c   1.000
_cell.angle_alpha   90.00
_cell.angle_beta   90.00
_cell.angle_gamma   90.00
#
_symmetry.space_group_name_H-M   'P 1'
#
loop_
_entity.id
_entity.type
_entity.pdbx_description
1 polymer ?
#
loop_
_entity_poly.entity_id
_entity_poly.type
_entity_poly.pdbx_seq_one_letter_code
_entity_poly.pdbx_strand_id
1 'polypeptide(L)' 'MLNKRFSERLNRELDNIGAPESTAERIEVLSKLIKIPKFKAEALLNGATHLDEKLLNMLAQEFEVSTDWLVGKDEAAH' A
#
# COMPACT_ATOMS: atom_id res chain seq x y z
N MET A 1 6.85 1.50 14.49
CA MET A 1 5.53 2.11 14.66
C MET A 1 4.61 1.73 13.50
N LEU A 2 3.38 1.37 13.80
CA LEU A 2 2.42 1.00 12.76
C LEU A 2 1.81 2.24 12.12
N ASN A 3 1.70 2.22 10.79
CA ASN A 3 0.97 3.24 10.08
C ASN A 3 -0.37 2.65 9.63
N LYS A 4 -1.34 2.74 10.50
CA LYS A 4 -2.65 2.14 10.27
C LYS A 4 -3.38 2.74 9.07
N ARG A 5 -3.28 4.05 8.92
CA ARG A 5 -3.94 4.73 7.81
C ARG A 5 -3.39 4.31 6.46
N PHE A 6 -2.07 4.22 6.37
CA PHE A 6 -1.45 3.73 5.15
C PHE A 6 -1.91 2.32 4.83
N SER A 7 -1.90 1.44 5.83
CA SER A 7 -2.31 0.06 5.65
C SER A 7 -3.77 -0.03 5.15
N GLU A 8 -4.65 0.73 5.76
CA GLU A 8 -6.06 0.74 5.38
C GLU A 8 -6.26 1.22 3.96
N ARG A 9 -5.57 2.29 3.58
CA ARG A 9 -5.71 2.84 2.23
C ARG A 9 -5.09 1.96 1.18
N LEU A 10 -3.95 1.35 1.49
CA LEU A 10 -3.33 0.40 0.57
C LEU A 10 -4.27 -0.78 0.31
N ASN A 11 -4.86 -1.32 1.36
CA ASN A 11 -5.82 -2.41 1.21
C ASN A 11 -7.05 -1.99 0.43
N ARG A 12 -7.51 -0.75 0.61
CA ARG A 12 -8.63 -0.23 -0.16
C ARG A 12 -8.30 -0.20 -1.66
N GLU A 13 -7.09 0.22 -2.01
CA GLU A 13 -6.70 0.26 -3.41
C GLU A 13 -6.59 -1.15 -4.00
N LEU A 14 -6.15 -2.10 -3.20
CA LEU A 14 -6.14 -3.50 -3.64
C LEU A 14 -7.55 -4.00 -3.87
N ASP A 15 -8.50 -3.63 -3.02
CA ASP A 15 -9.92 -3.94 -3.23
C ASP A 15 -10.40 -3.37 -4.55
N ASN A 16 -10.02 -2.12 -4.84
CA ASN A 16 -10.47 -1.43 -6.04
C ASN A 16 -9.97 -2.10 -7.32
N ILE A 17 -8.81 -2.70 -7.30
CA ILE A 17 -8.31 -3.42 -8.49
C ILE A 17 -8.73 -4.88 -8.53
N GLY A 18 -9.57 -5.31 -7.58
CA GLY A 18 -10.10 -6.65 -7.57
C GLY A 18 -9.15 -7.71 -7.03
N ALA A 19 -8.18 -7.32 -6.20
CA ALA A 19 -7.26 -8.28 -5.60
C ALA A 19 -8.02 -9.20 -4.62
N PRO A 20 -7.57 -10.45 -4.47
CA PRO A 20 -8.19 -11.36 -3.52
C PRO A 20 -8.20 -10.81 -2.10
N GLU A 21 -9.10 -11.28 -1.27
CA GLU A 21 -9.20 -10.81 0.12
C GLU A 21 -8.14 -11.40 1.02
N SER A 22 -7.61 -12.57 0.67
CA SER A 22 -6.60 -13.25 1.49
C SER A 22 -5.33 -12.43 1.60
N THR A 23 -4.83 -12.24 2.82
CA THR A 23 -3.59 -11.51 3.04
C THR A 23 -2.42 -12.14 2.28
N ALA A 24 -2.34 -13.47 2.29
CA ALA A 24 -1.25 -14.17 1.59
C ALA A 24 -1.27 -13.87 0.09
N GLU A 25 -2.46 -13.83 -0.49
CA GLU A 25 -2.59 -13.54 -1.92
C GLU A 25 -2.31 -12.07 -2.23
N ARG A 26 -2.71 -11.17 -1.33
CA ARG A 26 -2.41 -9.74 -1.49
C ARG A 26 -0.92 -9.46 -1.41
N ILE A 27 -0.22 -10.18 -0.54
CA ILE A 27 1.25 -10.07 -0.47
C ILE A 27 1.86 -10.42 -1.81
N GLU A 28 1.38 -11.50 -2.41
CA GLU A 28 1.89 -11.93 -3.71
C GLU A 28 1.57 -10.93 -4.82
N VAL A 29 0.34 -10.43 -4.84
CA VAL A 29 -0.07 -9.43 -5.83
C VAL A 29 0.80 -8.18 -5.70
N LEU A 30 0.94 -7.67 -4.50
CA LEU A 30 1.70 -6.45 -4.27
C LEU A 30 3.18 -6.63 -4.60
N SER A 31 3.76 -7.76 -4.23
CA SER A 31 5.16 -8.01 -4.51
C SER A 31 5.44 -8.02 -6.00
N LYS A 32 4.53 -8.54 -6.80
CA LYS A 32 4.67 -8.55 -8.25
C LYS A 32 4.40 -7.20 -8.87
N LEU A 33 3.44 -6.48 -8.32
CA LEU A 33 3.01 -5.19 -8.87
C LEU A 33 4.10 -4.15 -8.80
N ILE A 34 4.79 -4.04 -7.68
CA ILE A 34 5.86 -3.07 -7.51
C ILE A 34 7.25 -3.71 -7.39
N LYS A 35 7.34 -4.99 -7.68
CA LYS A 35 8.61 -5.73 -7.77
C LYS A 35 9.45 -5.64 -6.50
N ILE A 36 8.84 -6.01 -5.38
CA ILE A 36 9.51 -6.04 -4.08
C ILE A 36 9.43 -7.45 -3.50
N PRO A 37 10.31 -7.79 -2.55
CA PRO A 37 10.24 -9.10 -1.89
C PRO A 37 8.93 -9.26 -1.11
N LYS A 38 8.48 -10.49 -0.96
CA LYS A 38 7.22 -10.77 -0.25
C LYS A 38 7.24 -10.28 1.19
N PHE A 39 8.38 -10.40 1.89
CA PHE A 39 8.44 -9.93 3.27
C PHE A 39 8.20 -8.43 3.36
N LYS A 40 8.65 -7.70 2.36
CA LYS A 40 8.46 -6.26 2.33
C LYS A 40 7.01 -5.91 2.00
N ALA A 41 6.40 -6.65 1.07
CA ALA A 41 4.99 -6.48 0.76
C ALA A 41 4.11 -6.74 1.99
N GLU A 42 4.44 -7.77 2.73
CA GLU A 42 3.72 -8.09 3.96
C GLU A 42 3.82 -6.95 4.97
N ALA A 43 5.02 -6.42 5.15
CA ALA A 43 5.23 -5.30 6.07
C ALA A 43 4.43 -4.07 5.66
N LEU A 44 4.37 -3.80 4.36
CA LEU A 44 3.59 -2.67 3.85
C LEU A 44 2.10 -2.86 4.13
N LEU A 45 1.58 -4.05 3.89
CA LEU A 45 0.16 -4.33 4.12
C LEU A 45 -0.23 -4.22 5.59
N ASN A 46 0.70 -4.52 6.47
CA ASN A 46 0.46 -4.42 7.92
C ASN A 46 0.76 -3.04 8.46
N GLY A 47 1.31 -2.13 7.64
CA GLY A 47 1.70 -0.81 8.10
C GLY A 47 2.87 -0.83 9.07
N ALA A 48 3.64 -1.91 9.07
CA ALA A 48 4.69 -2.14 10.07
C ALA A 48 6.09 -1.77 9.59
N THR A 49 6.23 -1.25 8.39
CA THR A 49 7.53 -0.91 7.86
C THR A 49 7.74 0.59 7.82
N HIS A 50 9.00 0.99 7.76
CA HIS A 50 9.33 2.38 7.52
C HIS A 50 9.04 2.70 6.05
N LEU A 51 8.28 3.76 5.82
CA LEU A 51 7.88 4.15 4.47
C LEU A 51 8.92 5.09 3.89
N ASP A 52 9.64 4.64 2.87
CA ASP A 52 10.55 5.54 2.17
C ASP A 52 9.83 6.19 1.00
N GLU A 53 10.36 7.33 0.59
CA GLU A 53 9.74 8.16 -0.44
C GLU A 53 9.65 7.45 -1.78
N LYS A 54 10.69 6.71 -2.13
CA LYS A 54 10.71 5.97 -3.39
C LYS A 54 9.58 4.96 -3.47
N LEU A 55 9.40 4.21 -2.40
CA LEU A 55 8.36 3.19 -2.33
C LEU A 55 6.97 3.81 -2.39
N LEU A 56 6.78 4.91 -1.66
CA LEU A 56 5.50 5.63 -1.70
C LEU A 56 5.20 6.14 -3.10
N ASN A 57 6.20 6.67 -3.80
CA ASN A 57 6.01 7.15 -5.16
C ASN A 57 5.64 6.01 -6.11
N MET A 58 6.25 4.86 -5.94
CA MET A 58 5.93 3.70 -6.76
C MET A 58 4.48 3.25 -6.56
N LEU A 59 4.04 3.21 -5.30
CA LEU A 59 2.67 2.83 -4.99
C LEU A 59 1.67 3.86 -5.51
N ALA A 60 1.97 5.14 -5.31
CA ALA A 60 1.10 6.21 -5.76
C ALA A 60 0.92 6.16 -7.27
N GLN A 61 1.99 5.91 -7.99
CA GLN A 61 1.95 5.79 -9.44
C GLN A 61 1.13 4.60 -9.89
N GLU A 62 1.35 3.47 -9.24
CA GLU A 62 0.67 2.23 -9.61
C GLU A 62 -0.84 2.32 -9.40
N PHE A 63 -1.26 2.94 -8.31
CA PHE A 63 -2.68 3.05 -7.98
C PHE A 63 -3.29 4.37 -8.41
N GLU A 64 -2.51 5.25 -9.02
CA GLU A 64 -2.97 6.55 -9.51
C GLU A 64 -3.59 7.41 -8.41
N VAL A 65 -2.90 7.45 -7.27
CA VAL A 65 -3.30 8.28 -6.13
C VAL A 65 -2.11 9.10 -5.67
N SER A 66 -2.35 10.09 -4.81
CA SER A 66 -1.26 10.90 -4.29
C SER A 66 -0.57 10.20 -3.11
N THR A 67 0.71 10.49 -2.92
CA THR A 67 1.43 9.97 -1.77
C THR A 67 0.83 10.49 -0.47
N ASP A 68 0.37 11.74 -0.46
CA ASP A 68 -0.26 12.33 0.72
C ASP A 68 -1.52 11.59 1.11
N TRP A 69 -2.33 11.19 0.13
CA TRP A 69 -3.53 10.42 0.40
C TRP A 69 -3.18 9.06 1.01
N LEU A 70 -2.15 8.41 0.48
CA LEU A 70 -1.75 7.09 0.98
C LEU A 70 -1.36 7.13 2.45
N VAL A 71 -0.68 8.18 2.90
CA VAL A 71 -0.26 8.28 4.29
C VAL A 71 -1.26 9.00 5.19
N GLY A 72 -2.40 9.40 4.64
CA GLY A 72 -3.47 9.98 5.42
C GLY A 72 -3.36 11.47 5.67
N LYS A 73 -2.49 12.16 4.95
CA LYS A 73 -2.32 13.60 5.14
C LYS A 73 -3.37 14.44 4.44
N ASP A 74 -3.97 13.88 3.41
CA ASP A 74 -4.85 14.62 2.53
C ASP A 74 -6.31 14.17 2.69
N GLU A 75 -6.74 14.02 3.92
CA GLU A 75 -8.09 13.51 4.20
C GLU A 75 -9.18 14.48 3.81
N ALA A 76 -8.94 15.75 4.07
CA ALA A 76 -9.96 16.77 3.84
C ALA A 76 -10.26 17.00 2.37
N ALA A 77 -9.39 16.53 1.50
CA ALA A 77 -9.57 16.71 0.06
C ALA A 77 -10.52 15.70 -0.56
N HIS A 78 -10.97 14.75 0.21
CA HIS A 78 -11.86 13.70 -0.29
C HIS A 78 -13.24 13.74 0.36
#